data_7a3d88a70ee95a78c0ca723322745cd7
#
_entry.id   7a3d88a70ee95a78c0ca723322745cd7
#
_cell.length_a   1.000
_cell.length_b   1.000
_cell.length_c   1.000
_cell.angle_alpha   90.00
_cell.angle_beta   90.00
_cell.angle_gamma   90.00
#
_symmetry.space_group_name_H-M   'P 1'
#
loop_
_entity.id
_entity.type
_entity.pdbx_description
1 polymer ?
#
loop_
_entity_poly.entity_id
_entity_poly.type
_entity_poly.pdbx_seq_one_letter_code
_entity_poly.pdbx_strand_id
1 'polypeptide(L)'
;MTHPKILLRQASATIFSALLPCLGGHAQDRCQAFNLETLPKREVRAVWLTTLSNLDWPKGYATTQEGIERQKRQLTEILDRYAEANINTVLFQARVRATTTYPSALEPWDRCLTGQEGRAPGYDPLRFAIEECHKRGMELHAWLATIPCGPWTSLGCRRLRAKGLRLRKLDGAGYLDPSDERVAPYLASVCAELTEKYDIDGIHLDYIRYPDGWPRATRRNGDTPDYRRANINRIVRAIHEAVETRKPWVKVSASPLGKYSDLTHYSSHGYNARDKVYQDAQLWLKQGWMEQLYPMQYYRGNHYFPFVPDWVANSHGRTLASGLGTWFLDPREGRWTLADISRQMEVSRWAGMGHAHFRSKFLIENHKGIYDFEQRFNLFPALVPAMKGKRDDRLAPPTDLRLDSGLISWQGDAPYYNIYVSDHWPVDTDNPANLLLARFAHKQIATALAPRLFRGWPFVAVTAMDRYGNESQPLQYQPPVATTYQPQLPKNLYLANDGQQLDLSEALRPLLPMDIDRYAVATLQGVFLRSYLRPLQATGPAQRIDISSLANGVYWVYAHNKRTKKMVRVGSFEIDRQQVGFVR
;
A
#
# COMPACT_ATOMS: atom_id res chain seq x y z
N MET A 1 9.91 -33.55 18.40
CA MET A 1 9.69 -32.81 17.12
C MET A 1 8.18 -32.62 16.98
N THR A 2 7.66 -31.50 17.46
CA THR A 2 6.22 -31.19 17.50
C THR A 2 5.82 -30.49 16.21
N HIS A 3 4.87 -31.05 15.50
CA HIS A 3 4.42 -30.61 14.17
C HIS A 3 3.72 -29.23 14.23
N PRO A 4 3.97 -28.31 13.26
CA PRO A 4 3.31 -27.00 13.19
C PRO A 4 1.79 -27.05 12.91
N LYS A 5 1.22 -28.22 12.64
CA LYS A 5 -0.22 -28.39 12.36
C LYS A 5 -1.14 -28.13 13.57
N ILE A 6 -0.62 -28.19 14.81
CA ILE A 6 -1.43 -27.98 16.02
C ILE A 6 -1.67 -26.49 16.29
N LEU A 7 -0.70 -25.64 15.99
CA LEU A 7 -0.84 -24.17 16.15
C LEU A 7 -1.84 -23.55 15.16
N LEU A 8 -1.92 -24.07 13.92
CA LEU A 8 -2.90 -23.59 12.93
C LEU A 8 -4.36 -23.95 13.31
N ARG A 9 -4.59 -25.09 13.99
CA ARG A 9 -5.94 -25.45 14.46
C ARG A 9 -6.45 -24.56 15.58
N GLN A 10 -5.55 -24.11 16.48
CA GLN A 10 -5.95 -23.19 17.56
C GLN A 10 -6.19 -21.76 17.06
N ALA A 11 -5.38 -21.28 16.11
CA ALA A 11 -5.59 -19.96 15.50
C ALA A 11 -6.92 -19.90 14.72
N SER A 12 -7.28 -20.95 13.97
CA SER A 12 -8.54 -21.00 13.21
C SER A 12 -9.79 -21.01 14.09
N ALA A 13 -9.74 -21.64 15.25
CA ALA A 13 -10.88 -21.69 16.20
C ALA A 13 -11.10 -20.32 16.90
N THR A 14 -10.04 -19.60 17.22
CA THR A 14 -10.11 -18.27 17.85
C THR A 14 -10.63 -17.21 16.88
N ILE A 15 -10.33 -17.33 15.58
CA ILE A 15 -10.82 -16.43 14.52
C ILE A 15 -12.36 -16.49 14.38
N PHE A 16 -12.94 -17.68 14.46
CA PHE A 16 -14.39 -17.83 14.32
C PHE A 16 -15.17 -17.30 15.53
N SER A 17 -14.62 -17.39 16.74
CA SER A 17 -15.29 -16.90 17.95
C SER A 17 -15.30 -15.38 18.07
N ALA A 18 -14.31 -14.67 17.51
CA ALA A 18 -14.28 -13.20 17.54
C ALA A 18 -15.19 -12.53 16.48
N LEU A 19 -15.66 -13.29 15.46
CA LEU A 19 -16.49 -12.77 14.37
C LEU A 19 -18.01 -13.06 14.55
N LEU A 20 -18.40 -13.90 15.50
CA LEU A 20 -19.80 -14.29 15.70
C LEU A 20 -20.71 -13.27 16.43
N PRO A 21 -20.24 -12.34 17.26
CA PRO A 21 -21.14 -11.38 17.93
C PRO A 21 -21.71 -10.29 17.01
N CYS A 22 -21.26 -10.18 15.75
CA CYS A 22 -21.64 -9.06 14.87
C CYS A 22 -22.85 -9.35 13.94
N LEU A 23 -23.53 -10.47 14.08
CA LEU A 23 -24.63 -10.86 13.16
C LEU A 23 -26.04 -10.48 13.62
N GLY A 24 -26.20 -9.72 14.66
CA GLY A 24 -27.53 -9.33 15.13
C GLY A 24 -27.62 -7.91 15.64
N GLY A 25 -28.01 -6.96 14.78
CA GLY A 25 -28.41 -5.62 15.20
C GLY A 25 -27.96 -4.53 14.22
N HIS A 26 -28.87 -3.65 13.89
CA HIS A 26 -28.83 -2.53 12.96
C HIS A 26 -27.43 -1.94 12.67
N ALA A 27 -27.00 -2.10 11.41
CA ALA A 27 -25.64 -1.82 10.93
C ALA A 27 -25.31 -0.32 10.75
N GLN A 28 -26.09 0.60 11.29
CA GLN A 28 -25.97 2.02 10.96
C GLN A 28 -25.26 2.92 11.98
N ASP A 29 -25.04 2.48 13.23
CA ASP A 29 -24.55 3.39 14.29
C ASP A 29 -23.35 2.92 15.11
N ARG A 30 -22.59 1.95 14.65
CA ARG A 30 -21.36 1.57 15.36
C ARG A 30 -20.16 2.26 14.73
N CYS A 31 -19.63 3.27 15.40
CA CYS A 31 -18.26 3.71 15.22
C CYS A 31 -17.35 2.50 15.34
N GLN A 32 -16.78 2.03 14.23
CA GLN A 32 -15.81 0.92 14.26
C GLN A 32 -14.57 1.42 14.99
N ALA A 33 -14.34 0.89 16.19
CA ALA A 33 -13.12 1.12 16.91
C ALA A 33 -12.02 0.27 16.26
N PHE A 34 -11.03 0.92 15.64
CA PHE A 34 -9.80 0.24 15.22
C PHE A 34 -8.89 0.14 16.45
N ASN A 35 -8.44 -1.07 16.73
CA ASN A 35 -7.41 -1.25 17.75
C ASN A 35 -6.08 -0.71 17.20
N LEU A 36 -5.60 0.40 17.75
CA LEU A 36 -4.36 1.05 17.34
C LEU A 36 -3.11 0.22 17.67
N GLU A 37 -3.20 -0.70 18.63
CA GLU A 37 -2.13 -1.67 18.92
C GLU A 37 -1.88 -2.61 17.74
N THR A 38 -2.85 -2.75 16.82
CA THR A 38 -2.73 -3.58 15.63
C THR A 38 -2.31 -2.81 14.38
N LEU A 39 -2.12 -1.48 14.47
CA LEU A 39 -1.65 -0.71 13.31
C LEU A 39 -0.19 -1.08 13.01
N PRO A 40 0.09 -1.56 11.79
CA PRO A 40 1.44 -2.01 11.47
C PRO A 40 2.37 -0.81 11.20
N LYS A 41 3.58 -0.84 11.75
CA LYS A 41 4.68 0.04 11.35
C LYS A 41 5.04 -0.17 9.88
N ARG A 42 4.89 -1.42 9.39
CA ARG A 42 5.27 -1.83 8.03
C ARG A 42 4.09 -2.52 7.34
N GLU A 43 3.65 -1.95 6.22
CA GLU A 43 2.54 -2.47 5.43
C GLU A 43 2.62 -1.91 4.01
N VAL A 44 2.38 -2.74 3.00
CA VAL A 44 2.17 -2.25 1.63
C VAL A 44 0.76 -1.67 1.51
N ARG A 45 0.66 -0.41 1.09
CA ARG A 45 -0.57 0.30 0.78
C ARG A 45 -0.46 0.81 -0.65
N ALA A 46 -1.01 0.06 -1.58
CA ALA A 46 -0.71 0.26 -2.99
C ALA A 46 -1.94 0.62 -3.83
N VAL A 47 -1.66 1.22 -4.98
CA VAL A 47 -2.68 1.53 -5.99
C VAL A 47 -2.13 1.24 -7.38
N TRP A 48 -2.90 0.53 -8.23
CA TRP A 48 -2.64 0.46 -9.65
C TRP A 48 -3.11 1.74 -10.34
N LEU A 49 -2.16 2.44 -10.97
CA LEU A 49 -2.42 3.60 -11.82
C LEU A 49 -2.28 3.18 -13.28
N THR A 50 -3.40 3.00 -13.97
CA THR A 50 -3.40 2.52 -15.35
C THR A 50 -3.33 3.65 -16.36
N THR A 51 -2.53 3.45 -17.39
CA THR A 51 -2.43 4.35 -18.55
C THR A 51 -3.17 3.80 -19.77
N LEU A 52 -3.48 2.51 -19.77
CA LEU A 52 -4.21 1.84 -20.85
C LEU A 52 -5.50 2.60 -21.18
N SER A 53 -5.66 3.01 -22.44
CA SER A 53 -6.86 3.71 -22.93
C SER A 53 -7.24 4.94 -22.10
N ASN A 54 -6.27 5.58 -21.45
CA ASN A 54 -6.46 6.75 -20.59
C ASN A 54 -7.47 6.53 -19.44
N LEU A 55 -7.55 5.30 -18.93
CA LEU A 55 -8.56 4.91 -17.94
C LEU A 55 -8.38 5.65 -16.60
N ASP A 56 -7.14 5.82 -16.13
CA ASP A 56 -6.86 6.63 -14.94
C ASP A 56 -6.13 7.91 -15.34
N TRP A 57 -4.99 7.78 -16.04
CA TRP A 57 -4.13 8.87 -16.48
C TRP A 57 -3.44 8.49 -17.81
N PRO A 58 -3.10 9.50 -18.68
CA PRO A 58 -3.48 10.91 -18.60
C PRO A 58 -4.89 11.17 -19.16
N LYS A 59 -5.51 12.28 -18.76
CA LYS A 59 -6.73 12.80 -19.41
C LYS A 59 -6.35 13.88 -20.40
N GLY A 60 -6.30 13.49 -21.67
CA GLY A 60 -5.89 14.35 -22.80
C GLY A 60 -4.43 14.13 -23.22
N TYR A 61 -4.09 14.68 -24.40
CA TYR A 61 -2.85 14.37 -25.10
C TYR A 61 -1.77 15.44 -24.93
N ALA A 62 -0.51 15.00 -24.84
CA ALA A 62 0.68 15.84 -24.80
C ALA A 62 1.17 16.12 -26.25
N THR A 63 0.39 16.89 -27.02
CA THR A 63 0.73 17.33 -28.38
C THR A 63 1.22 18.76 -28.42
N THR A 64 1.06 19.51 -27.32
CA THR A 64 1.52 20.89 -27.10
C THR A 64 2.16 20.98 -25.72
N GLN A 65 2.88 22.08 -25.45
CA GLN A 65 3.45 22.33 -24.12
C GLN A 65 2.36 22.39 -23.02
N GLU A 66 1.23 23.02 -23.33
CA GLU A 66 0.09 23.06 -22.41
C GLU A 66 -0.45 21.65 -22.12
N GLY A 67 -0.50 20.77 -23.13
CA GLY A 67 -0.88 19.36 -22.96
C GLY A 67 0.07 18.61 -22.05
N ILE A 68 1.39 18.85 -22.17
CA ILE A 68 2.41 18.28 -21.28
C ILE A 68 2.18 18.73 -19.84
N GLU A 69 2.05 20.03 -19.61
CA GLU A 69 1.86 20.58 -18.27
C GLU A 69 0.53 20.13 -17.63
N ARG A 70 -0.51 19.96 -18.45
CA ARG A 70 -1.78 19.37 -17.98
C ARG A 70 -1.61 17.93 -17.52
N GLN A 71 -0.89 17.08 -18.27
CA GLN A 71 -0.62 15.70 -17.87
C GLN A 71 0.17 15.65 -16.56
N LYS A 72 1.19 16.49 -16.41
CA LYS A 72 1.98 16.59 -15.17
C LYS A 72 1.13 17.01 -13.98
N ARG A 73 0.34 18.09 -14.10
CA ARG A 73 -0.55 18.54 -13.02
C ARG A 73 -1.52 17.44 -12.58
N GLN A 74 -2.18 16.77 -13.54
CA GLN A 74 -3.09 15.66 -13.23
C GLN A 74 -2.41 14.54 -12.44
N LEU A 75 -1.19 14.16 -12.82
CA LEU A 75 -0.45 13.14 -12.09
C LEU A 75 -0.09 13.60 -10.69
N THR A 76 0.39 14.84 -10.54
CA THR A 76 0.70 15.44 -9.23
C THR A 76 -0.52 15.44 -8.30
N GLU A 77 -1.69 15.85 -8.80
CA GLU A 77 -2.95 15.85 -8.05
C GLU A 77 -3.36 14.43 -7.61
N ILE A 78 -3.19 13.43 -8.47
CA ILE A 78 -3.44 12.02 -8.12
C ILE A 78 -2.50 11.57 -6.99
N LEU A 79 -1.20 11.87 -7.10
CA LEU A 79 -0.20 11.47 -6.12
C LEU A 79 -0.36 12.21 -4.79
N ASP A 80 -0.81 13.47 -4.80
CA ASP A 80 -1.18 14.20 -3.58
C ASP A 80 -2.31 13.49 -2.84
N ARG A 81 -3.35 13.06 -3.58
CA ARG A 81 -4.45 12.28 -3.00
C ARG A 81 -3.97 10.94 -2.40
N TYR A 82 -3.00 10.29 -3.03
CA TYR A 82 -2.41 9.08 -2.47
C TYR A 82 -1.64 9.35 -1.17
N ALA A 83 -0.82 10.40 -1.15
CA ALA A 83 -0.10 10.80 0.05
C ALA A 83 -1.04 11.15 1.21
N GLU A 84 -2.15 11.84 0.93
CA GLU A 84 -3.20 12.15 1.91
C GLU A 84 -3.88 10.92 2.53
N ALA A 85 -3.91 9.81 1.80
CA ALA A 85 -4.45 8.53 2.26
C ALA A 85 -3.38 7.59 2.84
N ASN A 86 -2.15 8.08 3.04
CA ASN A 86 -1.00 7.28 3.48
C ASN A 86 -0.74 6.04 2.61
N ILE A 87 -1.01 6.13 1.31
CA ILE A 87 -0.55 5.18 0.29
C ILE A 87 0.96 5.33 0.16
N ASN A 88 1.68 4.23 0.10
CA ASN A 88 3.14 4.22 0.06
C ASN A 88 3.74 3.52 -1.16
N THR A 89 2.91 2.95 -2.05
CA THR A 89 3.37 2.22 -3.23
C THR A 89 2.46 2.52 -4.42
N VAL A 90 3.05 2.94 -5.54
CA VAL A 90 2.34 3.21 -6.79
C VAL A 90 2.77 2.19 -7.84
N LEU A 91 1.82 1.38 -8.32
CA LEU A 91 2.03 0.46 -9.44
C LEU A 91 1.69 1.22 -10.73
N PHE A 92 2.69 1.91 -11.30
CA PHE A 92 2.54 2.80 -12.46
C PHE A 92 2.69 2.02 -13.77
N GLN A 93 1.67 2.04 -14.64
CA GLN A 93 1.69 1.28 -15.88
C GLN A 93 2.68 1.88 -16.89
N ALA A 94 3.91 1.34 -16.88
CA ALA A 94 5.01 1.77 -17.75
C ALA A 94 5.02 1.05 -19.11
N ARG A 95 4.68 -0.27 -19.13
CA ARG A 95 4.49 -1.05 -20.35
C ARG A 95 3.03 -1.47 -20.46
N VAL A 96 2.37 -1.00 -21.52
CA VAL A 96 0.92 -1.19 -21.68
C VAL A 96 0.61 -2.51 -22.38
N ARG A 97 1.00 -2.66 -23.66
CA ARG A 97 0.82 -3.90 -24.47
C ARG A 97 1.81 -3.87 -25.62
N ALA A 98 3.08 -4.18 -25.37
CA ALA A 98 4.21 -4.00 -26.29
C ALA A 98 4.37 -2.54 -26.76
N THR A 99 3.97 -1.60 -25.92
CA THR A 99 4.15 -0.17 -26.03
C THR A 99 4.48 0.40 -24.67
N THR A 100 5.14 1.55 -24.60
CA THR A 100 5.68 2.10 -23.36
C THR A 100 5.23 3.54 -23.11
N THR A 101 5.23 3.95 -21.85
CA THR A 101 5.04 5.33 -21.41
C THR A 101 6.37 6.01 -21.05
N TYR A 102 7.47 5.45 -21.51
CA TYR A 102 8.83 5.96 -21.34
C TYR A 102 9.64 5.78 -22.65
N PRO A 103 10.75 6.54 -22.86
CA PRO A 103 11.60 6.38 -24.04
C PRO A 103 12.33 5.02 -24.00
N SER A 104 11.80 4.05 -24.74
CA SER A 104 12.37 2.70 -24.87
C SER A 104 13.09 2.51 -26.21
N ALA A 105 14.24 1.83 -26.18
CA ALA A 105 14.92 1.37 -27.38
C ALA A 105 14.27 0.10 -27.95
N LEU A 106 13.44 -0.60 -27.19
CA LEU A 106 12.89 -1.91 -27.51
C LEU A 106 11.47 -1.85 -28.08
N GLU A 107 10.62 -0.97 -27.52
CA GLU A 107 9.19 -0.86 -27.85
C GLU A 107 8.78 0.58 -28.16
N PRO A 108 7.73 0.78 -28.98
CA PRO A 108 7.28 2.12 -29.33
C PRO A 108 6.50 2.79 -28.19
N TRP A 109 6.40 4.11 -28.25
CA TRP A 109 5.53 4.90 -27.37
C TRP A 109 4.07 4.47 -27.47
N ASP A 110 3.39 4.43 -26.33
CA ASP A 110 1.96 4.16 -26.29
C ASP A 110 1.14 5.39 -26.73
N ARG A 111 0.03 5.10 -27.40
CA ARG A 111 -0.89 6.12 -27.88
C ARG A 111 -1.58 6.93 -26.77
N CYS A 112 -1.64 6.43 -25.54
CA CYS A 112 -2.31 7.11 -24.44
C CYS A 112 -1.73 8.51 -24.17
N LEU A 113 -0.45 8.74 -24.47
CA LEU A 113 0.23 10.00 -24.21
C LEU A 113 -0.07 11.08 -25.26
N THR A 114 -0.15 10.70 -26.54
CA THR A 114 -0.24 11.66 -27.66
C THR A 114 -1.41 11.43 -28.60
N GLY A 115 -2.19 10.36 -28.38
CA GLY A 115 -3.23 9.90 -29.31
C GLY A 115 -2.69 9.03 -30.45
N GLN A 116 -1.37 9.00 -30.68
CA GLN A 116 -0.72 8.29 -31.77
C GLN A 116 0.36 7.32 -31.25
N GLU A 117 0.26 6.04 -31.61
CA GLU A 117 1.28 5.04 -31.28
C GLU A 117 2.63 5.37 -31.95
N GLY A 118 3.70 5.28 -31.20
CA GLY A 118 5.07 5.58 -31.64
C GLY A 118 5.48 7.05 -31.58
N ARG A 119 4.56 7.98 -31.31
CA ARG A 119 4.85 9.42 -31.16
C ARG A 119 5.27 9.75 -29.73
N ALA A 120 6.45 10.37 -29.58
CA ALA A 120 6.95 10.84 -28.30
C ALA A 120 6.13 12.03 -27.76
N PRO A 121 5.88 12.11 -26.43
CA PRO A 121 5.09 13.18 -25.83
C PRO A 121 5.89 14.47 -25.52
N GLY A 122 7.19 14.52 -25.85
CA GLY A 122 8.06 15.67 -25.56
C GLY A 122 8.61 15.75 -24.13
N TYR A 123 8.32 14.77 -23.29
CA TYR A 123 8.89 14.61 -21.95
C TYR A 123 8.96 13.12 -21.59
N ASP A 124 9.55 12.78 -20.43
CA ASP A 124 9.61 11.42 -19.90
C ASP A 124 8.59 11.25 -18.77
N PRO A 125 7.41 10.66 -19.04
CA PRO A 125 6.36 10.47 -18.05
C PRO A 125 6.76 9.58 -16.87
N LEU A 126 7.55 8.52 -17.12
CA LEU A 126 7.98 7.61 -16.05
C LEU A 126 8.97 8.28 -15.11
N ARG A 127 9.95 9.01 -15.64
CA ARG A 127 10.89 9.80 -14.82
C ARG A 127 10.15 10.81 -13.96
N PHE A 128 9.24 11.56 -14.54
CA PHE A 128 8.42 12.52 -13.79
C PHE A 128 7.59 11.84 -12.69
N ALA A 129 6.99 10.68 -12.98
CA ALA A 129 6.22 9.92 -12.00
C ALA A 129 7.10 9.43 -10.82
N ILE A 130 8.31 8.95 -11.10
CA ILE A 130 9.29 8.51 -10.08
C ILE A 130 9.65 9.69 -9.17
N GLU A 131 10.04 10.82 -9.74
CA GLU A 131 10.42 12.01 -8.98
C GLU A 131 9.29 12.50 -8.07
N GLU A 132 8.06 12.55 -8.59
CA GLU A 132 6.90 12.96 -7.82
C GLU A 132 6.48 11.96 -6.73
N CYS A 133 6.64 10.65 -6.96
CA CYS A 133 6.44 9.63 -5.93
C CYS A 133 7.49 9.76 -4.81
N HIS A 134 8.76 9.87 -5.17
CA HIS A 134 9.86 9.96 -4.21
C HIS A 134 9.78 11.23 -3.34
N LYS A 135 9.37 12.38 -3.89
CA LYS A 135 9.10 13.60 -3.12
C LYS A 135 8.06 13.39 -2.00
N ARG A 136 7.17 12.42 -2.15
CA ARG A 136 6.10 12.07 -1.19
C ARG A 136 6.43 10.86 -0.33
N GLY A 137 7.65 10.31 -0.42
CA GLY A 137 8.07 9.11 0.30
C GLY A 137 7.44 7.81 -0.21
N MET A 138 6.81 7.82 -1.39
CA MET A 138 6.20 6.65 -2.01
C MET A 138 7.20 5.89 -2.88
N GLU A 139 7.09 4.57 -2.91
CA GLU A 139 7.74 3.72 -3.90
C GLU A 139 6.98 3.75 -5.22
N LEU A 140 7.70 3.77 -6.35
CA LEU A 140 7.14 3.56 -7.68
C LEU A 140 7.63 2.23 -8.25
N HIS A 141 6.69 1.34 -8.53
CA HIS A 141 6.95 0.11 -9.26
C HIS A 141 6.49 0.27 -10.71
N ALA A 142 7.39 0.04 -11.65
CA ALA A 142 7.04 0.01 -13.07
C ALA A 142 6.17 -1.22 -13.36
N TRP A 143 4.90 -1.00 -13.66
CA TRP A 143 3.94 -2.06 -13.97
C TRP A 143 3.98 -2.40 -15.46
N LEU A 144 4.19 -3.68 -15.78
CA LEU A 144 4.30 -4.23 -17.12
C LEU A 144 3.21 -5.27 -17.38
N ALA A 145 2.36 -5.02 -18.38
CA ALA A 145 1.55 -6.09 -19.00
C ALA A 145 2.47 -6.93 -19.88
N THR A 146 2.87 -8.10 -19.41
CA THR A 146 4.01 -8.88 -19.99
C THR A 146 3.69 -9.60 -21.29
N ILE A 147 2.73 -10.52 -21.27
CA ILE A 147 2.40 -11.38 -22.42
C ILE A 147 1.51 -10.69 -23.48
N PRO A 148 0.53 -9.85 -23.11
CA PRO A 148 -0.29 -9.13 -24.09
C PRO A 148 0.51 -8.11 -24.91
N CYS A 149 0.24 -8.07 -26.22
CA CYS A 149 0.91 -7.16 -27.18
C CYS A 149 -0.05 -6.17 -27.86
N GLY A 150 -1.32 -6.14 -27.48
CA GLY A 150 -2.33 -5.26 -28.07
C GLY A 150 -2.93 -5.76 -29.37
N PRO A 151 -3.61 -4.90 -30.14
CA PRO A 151 -4.20 -5.30 -31.42
C PRO A 151 -3.17 -5.92 -32.35
N TRP A 152 -3.56 -6.96 -33.07
CA TRP A 152 -2.65 -7.70 -33.98
C TRP A 152 -1.93 -6.81 -35.00
N THR A 153 -2.60 -5.75 -35.43
CA THR A 153 -2.08 -4.77 -36.41
C THR A 153 -1.34 -3.60 -35.79
N SER A 154 -1.23 -3.52 -34.45
CA SER A 154 -0.52 -2.44 -33.73
C SER A 154 0.96 -2.42 -34.12
N LEU A 155 1.58 -1.25 -33.93
CA LEU A 155 3.02 -1.07 -34.20
C LEU A 155 3.85 -1.99 -33.29
N GLY A 156 3.46 -2.12 -32.00
CA GLY A 156 4.10 -3.02 -31.05
C GLY A 156 4.10 -4.46 -31.56
N CYS A 157 2.93 -5.04 -31.90
CA CYS A 157 2.83 -6.40 -32.43
C CYS A 157 3.65 -6.60 -33.71
N ARG A 158 3.65 -5.62 -34.64
CA ARG A 158 4.42 -5.69 -35.89
C ARG A 158 5.93 -5.73 -35.62
N ARG A 159 6.41 -4.87 -34.71
CA ARG A 159 7.84 -4.82 -34.35
C ARG A 159 8.30 -6.12 -33.69
N LEU A 160 7.48 -6.70 -32.81
CA LEU A 160 7.83 -7.99 -32.16
C LEU A 160 7.93 -9.13 -33.17
N ARG A 161 6.99 -9.22 -34.13
CA ARG A 161 7.08 -10.22 -35.19
C ARG A 161 8.29 -10.00 -36.10
N ALA A 162 8.60 -8.75 -36.42
CA ALA A 162 9.80 -8.40 -37.23
C ALA A 162 11.11 -8.78 -36.50
N LYS A 163 11.13 -8.76 -35.16
CA LYS A 163 12.23 -9.30 -34.34
C LYS A 163 12.26 -10.84 -34.29
N GLY A 164 11.33 -11.51 -34.96
CA GLY A 164 11.25 -12.98 -35.02
C GLY A 164 10.56 -13.62 -33.82
N LEU A 165 10.01 -12.88 -32.88
CA LEU A 165 9.28 -13.44 -31.75
C LEU A 165 7.97 -14.09 -32.22
N ARG A 166 7.67 -15.27 -31.67
CA ARG A 166 6.42 -15.96 -31.96
C ARG A 166 5.27 -15.33 -31.16
N LEU A 167 4.30 -14.81 -31.88
CA LEU A 167 3.06 -14.28 -31.33
C LEU A 167 1.88 -15.16 -31.74
N ARG A 168 0.93 -15.31 -30.82
CA ARG A 168 -0.36 -15.93 -31.09
C ARG A 168 -1.43 -14.86 -31.19
N LYS A 169 -2.29 -14.97 -32.23
CA LYS A 169 -3.46 -14.11 -32.38
C LYS A 169 -4.66 -14.77 -31.69
N LEU A 170 -5.27 -14.08 -30.70
CA LEU A 170 -6.50 -14.48 -30.02
C LEU A 170 -7.44 -13.27 -30.03
N ASP A 171 -8.66 -13.46 -30.50
CA ASP A 171 -9.72 -12.40 -30.55
C ASP A 171 -9.22 -11.04 -31.07
N GLY A 172 -8.44 -11.07 -32.16
CA GLY A 172 -7.91 -9.87 -32.79
C GLY A 172 -6.69 -9.24 -32.10
N ALA A 173 -6.28 -9.73 -30.92
CA ALA A 173 -5.10 -9.27 -30.18
C ALA A 173 -3.93 -10.23 -30.35
N GLY A 174 -2.71 -9.70 -30.25
CA GLY A 174 -1.47 -10.44 -30.23
C GLY A 174 -0.99 -10.74 -28.80
N TYR A 175 -0.44 -11.94 -28.61
CA TYR A 175 0.14 -12.39 -27.35
C TYR A 175 1.49 -13.06 -27.62
N LEU A 176 2.51 -12.76 -26.84
CA LEU A 176 3.76 -13.51 -26.86
C LEU A 176 3.47 -14.99 -26.54
N ASP A 177 4.09 -15.90 -27.25
CA ASP A 177 3.99 -17.34 -26.96
C ASP A 177 4.99 -17.71 -25.86
N PRO A 178 4.54 -18.07 -24.63
CA PRO A 178 5.47 -18.39 -23.55
C PRO A 178 6.36 -19.60 -23.81
N SER A 179 6.01 -20.45 -24.78
CA SER A 179 6.82 -21.58 -25.18
C SER A 179 7.96 -21.23 -26.15
N ASP A 180 7.97 -20.03 -26.72
CA ASP A 180 9.09 -19.53 -27.52
C ASP A 180 10.25 -19.14 -26.57
N GLU A 181 11.38 -19.79 -26.72
CA GLU A 181 12.57 -19.61 -25.88
C GLU A 181 13.12 -18.17 -25.94
N ARG A 182 12.83 -17.41 -27.02
CA ARG A 182 13.24 -16.01 -27.20
C ARG A 182 12.43 -15.05 -26.36
N VAL A 183 11.26 -15.45 -25.85
CA VAL A 183 10.38 -14.57 -25.05
C VAL A 183 10.99 -14.25 -23.69
N ALA A 184 11.63 -15.22 -23.04
CA ALA A 184 12.26 -15.00 -21.74
C ALA A 184 13.39 -13.95 -21.80
N PRO A 185 14.42 -14.08 -22.66
CA PRO A 185 15.45 -13.04 -22.77
C PRO A 185 14.91 -11.71 -23.28
N TYR A 186 13.86 -11.71 -24.11
CA TYR A 186 13.24 -10.47 -24.57
C TYR A 186 12.59 -9.70 -23.43
N LEU A 187 11.73 -10.32 -22.62
CA LEU A 187 11.09 -9.68 -21.48
C LEU A 187 12.10 -9.29 -20.39
N ALA A 188 13.14 -10.11 -20.20
CA ALA A 188 14.27 -9.78 -19.35
C ALA A 188 14.98 -8.50 -19.82
N SER A 189 15.19 -8.32 -21.14
CA SER A 189 15.80 -7.11 -21.69
C SER A 189 14.95 -5.86 -21.50
N VAL A 190 13.62 -5.97 -21.57
CA VAL A 190 12.69 -4.86 -21.25
C VAL A 190 12.81 -4.43 -19.78
N CYS A 191 12.85 -5.41 -18.87
CA CYS A 191 13.02 -5.15 -17.43
C CYS A 191 14.42 -4.60 -17.12
N ALA A 192 15.45 -5.10 -17.79
CA ALA A 192 16.82 -4.61 -17.70
C ALA A 192 16.92 -3.13 -18.12
N GLU A 193 16.30 -2.75 -19.24
CA GLU A 193 16.26 -1.38 -19.73
C GLU A 193 15.66 -0.43 -18.67
N LEU A 194 14.52 -0.80 -18.07
CA LEU A 194 13.89 -0.03 -17.00
C LEU A 194 14.79 0.10 -15.77
N THR A 195 15.36 -1.01 -15.33
CA THR A 195 16.23 -1.07 -14.15
C THR A 195 17.49 -0.21 -14.31
N GLU A 196 18.09 -0.21 -15.50
CA GLU A 196 19.29 0.58 -15.79
C GLU A 196 18.99 2.08 -15.87
N LYS A 197 17.93 2.45 -16.60
CA LYS A 197 17.64 3.86 -16.94
C LYS A 197 16.97 4.65 -15.82
N TYR A 198 16.28 3.98 -14.90
CA TYR A 198 15.41 4.64 -13.92
C TYR A 198 15.73 4.26 -12.48
N ASP A 199 15.46 5.16 -11.57
CA ASP A 199 15.51 4.93 -10.12
C ASP A 199 14.15 4.41 -9.62
N ILE A 200 13.66 3.34 -10.26
CA ILE A 200 12.44 2.63 -9.85
C ILE A 200 12.69 1.82 -8.58
N ASP A 201 11.67 1.64 -7.76
CA ASP A 201 11.73 0.81 -6.55
C ASP A 201 11.34 -0.64 -6.81
N GLY A 202 10.62 -0.88 -7.91
CA GLY A 202 10.23 -2.23 -8.30
C GLY A 202 9.83 -2.36 -9.77
N ILE A 203 9.82 -3.62 -10.21
CA ILE A 203 9.21 -4.12 -11.44
C ILE A 203 7.98 -4.93 -11.04
N HIS A 204 6.81 -4.58 -11.56
CA HIS A 204 5.55 -5.28 -11.29
C HIS A 204 5.04 -5.98 -12.54
N LEU A 205 4.99 -7.32 -12.51
CA LEU A 205 4.64 -8.16 -13.65
C LEU A 205 3.15 -8.52 -13.62
N ASP A 206 2.39 -7.95 -14.55
CA ASP A 206 1.01 -8.33 -14.78
C ASP A 206 0.88 -9.17 -16.04
N TYR A 207 -0.17 -9.99 -16.10
CA TYR A 207 -0.39 -10.94 -17.19
C TYR A 207 0.81 -11.86 -17.47
N ILE A 208 1.65 -12.15 -16.49
CA ILE A 208 2.73 -13.15 -16.59
C ILE A 208 2.14 -14.55 -16.49
N ARG A 209 1.41 -14.92 -17.54
CA ARG A 209 0.58 -16.12 -17.60
C ARG A 209 0.18 -16.46 -19.03
N TYR A 210 -0.29 -17.67 -19.26
CA TYR A 210 -0.99 -17.99 -20.49
C TYR A 210 -2.32 -17.21 -20.54
N PRO A 211 -2.63 -16.55 -21.68
CA PRO A 211 -3.88 -15.81 -21.84
C PRO A 211 -5.13 -16.68 -21.78
N ASP A 212 -6.25 -16.08 -21.38
CA ASP A 212 -7.55 -16.70 -21.58
C ASP A 212 -7.78 -16.94 -23.08
N GLY A 213 -8.48 -18.02 -23.41
CA GLY A 213 -8.65 -18.43 -24.82
C GLY A 213 -7.43 -19.16 -25.43
N TRP A 214 -6.32 -19.34 -24.68
CA TRP A 214 -5.24 -20.20 -25.16
C TRP A 214 -5.74 -21.65 -25.30
N PRO A 215 -5.38 -22.39 -26.38
CA PRO A 215 -5.79 -23.78 -26.53
C PRO A 215 -5.49 -24.58 -25.28
N ARG A 216 -6.38 -25.49 -24.94
CA ARG A 216 -6.20 -26.37 -23.77
C ARG A 216 -4.88 -27.14 -23.90
N ALA A 217 -4.20 -27.30 -22.76
CA ALA A 217 -3.03 -28.17 -22.70
C ALA A 217 -3.42 -29.60 -23.10
N THR A 218 -2.68 -30.18 -24.00
CA THR A 218 -2.89 -31.56 -24.47
C THR A 218 -1.64 -32.36 -24.12
N ARG A 219 -1.81 -33.63 -23.70
CA ARG A 219 -0.67 -34.51 -23.44
C ARG A 219 0.03 -34.90 -24.75
N ARG A 220 -0.60 -34.64 -25.89
CA ARG A 220 0.03 -34.82 -27.19
C ARG A 220 1.08 -33.74 -27.42
N ASN A 221 2.21 -34.10 -27.99
CA ASN A 221 3.34 -33.20 -28.30
C ASN A 221 3.98 -32.48 -27.09
N GLY A 222 3.84 -33.03 -25.87
CA GLY A 222 4.51 -32.47 -24.69
C GLY A 222 3.91 -31.17 -24.12
N ASP A 223 2.82 -30.66 -24.67
CA ASP A 223 2.14 -29.43 -24.15
C ASP A 223 1.29 -29.76 -22.90
N THR A 224 1.97 -30.09 -21.81
CA THR A 224 1.33 -30.42 -20.53
C THR A 224 1.17 -29.16 -19.63
N PRO A 225 0.31 -29.20 -18.59
CA PRO A 225 0.26 -28.13 -17.59
C PRO A 225 1.61 -27.83 -16.94
N ASP A 226 2.43 -28.86 -16.67
CA ASP A 226 3.78 -28.68 -16.09
C ASP A 226 4.73 -27.99 -17.07
N TYR A 227 4.71 -28.38 -18.34
CA TYR A 227 5.47 -27.71 -19.39
C TYR A 227 5.12 -26.22 -19.49
N ARG A 228 3.82 -25.88 -19.42
CA ARG A 228 3.38 -24.49 -19.45
C ARG A 228 3.83 -23.70 -18.21
N ARG A 229 3.73 -24.31 -17.01
CA ARG A 229 4.28 -23.69 -15.80
C ARG A 229 5.80 -23.47 -15.92
N ALA A 230 6.52 -24.45 -16.45
CA ALA A 230 7.96 -24.33 -16.68
C ALA A 230 8.29 -23.17 -17.63
N ASN A 231 7.50 -22.95 -18.69
CA ASN A 231 7.68 -21.80 -19.60
C ASN A 231 7.50 -20.46 -18.89
N ILE A 232 6.44 -20.30 -18.08
CA ILE A 232 6.24 -19.08 -17.29
C ILE A 232 7.35 -18.92 -16.27
N ASN A 233 7.74 -19.98 -15.55
CA ASN A 233 8.82 -19.95 -14.56
C ASN A 233 10.15 -19.54 -15.19
N ARG A 234 10.46 -20.01 -16.41
CA ARG A 234 11.65 -19.60 -17.17
C ARG A 234 11.66 -18.09 -17.42
N ILE A 235 10.51 -17.50 -17.81
CA ILE A 235 10.38 -16.07 -18.06
C ILE A 235 10.58 -15.29 -16.75
N VAL A 236 9.90 -15.69 -15.68
CA VAL A 236 10.01 -15.05 -14.36
C VAL A 236 11.44 -15.08 -13.85
N ARG A 237 12.09 -16.24 -13.93
CA ARG A 237 13.50 -16.39 -13.51
C ARG A 237 14.43 -15.49 -14.30
N ALA A 238 14.29 -15.44 -15.64
CA ALA A 238 15.13 -14.60 -16.49
C ALA A 238 14.95 -13.09 -16.17
N ILE A 239 13.73 -12.66 -15.86
CA ILE A 239 13.46 -11.27 -15.43
C ILE A 239 14.12 -11.01 -14.07
N HIS A 240 13.93 -11.90 -13.08
CA HIS A 240 14.56 -11.76 -11.77
C HIS A 240 16.08 -11.63 -11.89
N GLU A 241 16.74 -12.54 -12.62
CA GLU A 241 18.20 -12.51 -12.83
C GLU A 241 18.66 -11.21 -13.50
N ALA A 242 17.90 -10.70 -14.47
CA ALA A 242 18.21 -9.47 -15.18
C ALA A 242 18.10 -8.22 -14.28
N VAL A 243 17.16 -8.18 -13.35
CA VAL A 243 16.98 -7.09 -12.39
C VAL A 243 18.02 -7.20 -11.26
N GLU A 244 18.14 -8.38 -10.66
CA GLU A 244 19.03 -8.65 -9.51
C GLU A 244 20.48 -8.30 -9.80
N THR A 245 21.00 -8.66 -10.98
CA THR A 245 22.39 -8.38 -11.36
C THR A 245 22.69 -6.90 -11.61
N ARG A 246 21.65 -6.07 -11.81
CA ARG A 246 21.79 -4.63 -12.06
C ARG A 246 21.58 -3.80 -10.82
N LYS A 247 20.43 -3.97 -10.18
CA LYS A 247 20.05 -3.25 -8.97
C LYS A 247 19.34 -4.22 -8.02
N PRO A 248 20.07 -4.91 -7.15
CA PRO A 248 19.50 -5.95 -6.28
C PRO A 248 18.49 -5.42 -5.25
N TRP A 249 18.36 -4.11 -5.12
CA TRP A 249 17.34 -3.46 -4.30
C TRP A 249 16.03 -3.17 -5.04
N VAL A 250 15.97 -3.34 -6.36
CA VAL A 250 14.73 -3.21 -7.14
C VAL A 250 13.90 -4.47 -6.93
N LYS A 251 12.72 -4.30 -6.35
CA LYS A 251 11.80 -5.41 -6.04
C LYS A 251 11.18 -5.96 -7.32
N VAL A 252 11.19 -7.28 -7.50
CA VAL A 252 10.39 -7.93 -8.54
C VAL A 252 9.11 -8.43 -7.91
N SER A 253 7.97 -8.07 -8.49
CA SER A 253 6.65 -8.46 -8.00
C SER A 253 5.71 -8.86 -9.13
N ALA A 254 4.61 -9.53 -8.80
CA ALA A 254 3.59 -9.89 -9.78
C ALA A 254 2.17 -9.82 -9.21
N SER A 255 1.18 -9.71 -10.11
CA SER A 255 -0.25 -9.83 -9.82
C SER A 255 -0.81 -11.17 -10.33
N PRO A 256 -0.63 -12.29 -9.59
CA PRO A 256 -1.26 -13.55 -9.95
C PRO A 256 -2.77 -13.50 -9.73
N LEU A 257 -3.51 -14.48 -10.27
CA LEU A 257 -4.91 -14.66 -9.92
C LEU A 257 -5.07 -14.83 -8.41
N GLY A 258 -6.15 -14.31 -7.85
CA GLY A 258 -6.38 -14.24 -6.41
C GLY A 258 -6.49 -15.58 -5.68
N LYS A 259 -6.80 -16.65 -6.42
CA LYS A 259 -6.76 -18.04 -5.95
C LYS A 259 -5.52 -18.70 -6.54
N TYR A 260 -4.66 -19.27 -5.68
CA TYR A 260 -3.51 -20.02 -6.20
C TYR A 260 -3.93 -21.34 -6.85
N SER A 261 -4.63 -22.17 -6.10
CA SER A 261 -5.23 -23.44 -6.53
C SER A 261 -6.55 -23.68 -5.82
N ASP A 262 -7.30 -24.70 -6.20
CA ASP A 262 -8.51 -25.06 -5.47
C ASP A 262 -8.16 -25.56 -4.04
N LEU A 263 -8.95 -25.16 -3.05
CA LEU A 263 -8.77 -25.54 -1.65
C LEU A 263 -9.70 -26.71 -1.30
N THR A 264 -9.16 -27.83 -0.86
CA THR A 264 -9.90 -29.08 -0.63
C THR A 264 -10.94 -28.99 0.50
N HIS A 265 -10.72 -28.08 1.47
CA HIS A 265 -11.61 -27.91 2.62
C HIS A 265 -12.70 -26.84 2.43
N TYR A 266 -12.72 -26.18 1.26
CA TYR A 266 -13.66 -25.11 0.97
C TYR A 266 -14.28 -25.34 -0.41
N SER A 267 -15.56 -25.00 -0.55
CA SER A 267 -16.29 -25.12 -1.82
C SER A 267 -15.91 -24.02 -2.83
N SER A 268 -14.63 -23.74 -2.96
CA SER A 268 -14.12 -22.73 -3.87
C SER A 268 -13.25 -23.36 -4.94
N HIS A 269 -13.85 -23.63 -6.09
CA HIS A 269 -13.24 -24.26 -7.23
C HIS A 269 -13.18 -23.33 -8.43
N GLY A 270 -12.43 -23.70 -9.45
CA GLY A 270 -12.52 -23.18 -10.80
C GLY A 270 -11.34 -22.34 -11.24
N TYR A 271 -11.54 -21.05 -11.48
CA TYR A 271 -10.50 -20.21 -12.09
C TYR A 271 -9.42 -19.85 -11.08
N ASN A 272 -8.23 -20.44 -11.24
CA ASN A 272 -7.09 -20.27 -10.35
C ASN A 272 -5.77 -20.06 -11.10
N ALA A 273 -4.75 -19.57 -10.40
CA ALA A 273 -3.45 -19.20 -10.97
C ALA A 273 -2.68 -20.42 -11.52
N ARG A 274 -2.54 -21.44 -10.69
CA ARG A 274 -1.67 -22.57 -10.97
C ARG A 274 -2.17 -23.46 -12.12
N ASP A 275 -3.47 -23.80 -12.11
CA ASP A 275 -4.00 -24.85 -12.97
C ASP A 275 -4.67 -24.32 -14.24
N LYS A 276 -5.17 -23.06 -14.22
CA LYS A 276 -5.89 -22.49 -15.36
C LYS A 276 -5.04 -21.60 -16.25
N VAL A 277 -4.13 -20.83 -15.64
CA VAL A 277 -3.28 -19.88 -16.37
C VAL A 277 -1.78 -20.12 -16.15
N TYR A 278 -1.45 -21.20 -15.44
CA TYR A 278 -0.08 -21.74 -15.28
C TYR A 278 0.89 -20.79 -14.55
N GLN A 279 0.38 -19.98 -13.61
CA GLN A 279 1.16 -19.13 -12.70
C GLN A 279 1.52 -19.93 -11.44
N ASP A 280 2.77 -20.34 -11.31
CA ASP A 280 3.26 -21.04 -10.12
C ASP A 280 3.79 -20.04 -9.08
N ALA A 281 2.92 -19.10 -8.65
CA ALA A 281 3.32 -17.92 -7.91
C ALA A 281 3.86 -18.25 -6.50
N GLN A 282 3.37 -19.29 -5.83
CA GLN A 282 3.93 -19.74 -4.55
C GLN A 282 5.37 -20.29 -4.72
N LEU A 283 5.66 -20.96 -5.86
CA LEU A 283 7.02 -21.38 -6.19
C LEU A 283 7.94 -20.15 -6.38
N TRP A 284 7.46 -19.08 -7.02
CA TRP A 284 8.27 -17.87 -7.22
C TRP A 284 8.71 -17.23 -5.92
N LEU A 285 7.82 -17.20 -4.91
CA LEU A 285 8.16 -16.74 -3.54
C LEU A 285 9.18 -17.69 -2.89
N LYS A 286 8.96 -19.00 -2.99
CA LYS A 286 9.84 -20.02 -2.41
C LYS A 286 11.27 -19.93 -2.97
N GLN A 287 11.39 -19.72 -4.28
CA GLN A 287 12.68 -19.62 -4.97
C GLN A 287 13.35 -18.24 -4.81
N GLY A 288 12.62 -17.25 -4.27
CA GLY A 288 13.12 -15.91 -4.13
C GLY A 288 13.14 -15.09 -5.43
N TRP A 289 12.44 -15.54 -6.46
CA TRP A 289 12.33 -14.79 -7.72
C TRP A 289 11.38 -13.59 -7.64
N MET A 290 10.53 -13.57 -6.61
CA MET A 290 9.64 -12.45 -6.31
C MET A 290 9.83 -12.00 -4.87
N GLU A 291 10.00 -10.71 -4.65
CA GLU A 291 10.01 -10.08 -3.33
C GLU A 291 8.61 -9.84 -2.81
N GLN A 292 7.67 -9.60 -3.71
CA GLN A 292 6.29 -9.27 -3.35
C GLN A 292 5.30 -9.93 -4.32
N LEU A 293 4.11 -10.27 -3.84
CA LEU A 293 2.98 -10.61 -4.70
C LEU A 293 1.75 -9.80 -4.33
N TYR A 294 0.96 -9.50 -5.36
CA TYR A 294 -0.31 -8.79 -5.28
C TYR A 294 -1.43 -9.66 -5.88
N PRO A 295 -1.85 -10.76 -5.20
CA PRO A 295 -2.90 -11.62 -5.72
C PRO A 295 -4.16 -10.82 -6.02
N MET A 296 -4.69 -10.94 -7.24
CA MET A 296 -5.90 -10.25 -7.70
C MET A 296 -7.14 -10.92 -7.07
N GLN A 297 -7.39 -10.64 -5.80
CA GLN A 297 -8.46 -11.25 -5.01
C GLN A 297 -9.81 -10.55 -5.23
N TYR A 298 -10.23 -10.41 -6.48
CA TYR A 298 -11.45 -9.72 -6.93
C TYR A 298 -12.69 -10.57 -6.72
N TYR A 299 -12.87 -11.08 -5.51
CA TYR A 299 -13.92 -12.01 -5.13
C TYR A 299 -14.55 -11.62 -3.79
N ARG A 300 -15.65 -12.26 -3.39
CA ARG A 300 -16.29 -12.11 -2.07
C ARG A 300 -16.48 -13.47 -1.39
N GLY A 301 -16.69 -13.45 -0.08
CA GLY A 301 -17.05 -14.63 0.72
C GLY A 301 -16.01 -15.75 0.60
N ASN A 302 -16.50 -16.96 0.34
CA ASN A 302 -15.66 -18.18 0.25
C ASN A 302 -14.67 -18.16 -0.93
N HIS A 303 -14.79 -17.23 -1.86
CA HIS A 303 -13.83 -17.04 -2.93
C HIS A 303 -12.71 -16.07 -2.59
N TYR A 304 -12.80 -15.37 -1.45
CA TYR A 304 -11.79 -14.43 -0.96
C TYR A 304 -11.15 -14.91 0.35
N PHE A 305 -11.94 -15.01 1.43
CA PHE A 305 -11.41 -15.15 2.78
C PHE A 305 -10.57 -16.40 3.03
N PRO A 306 -10.88 -17.60 2.49
CA PRO A 306 -10.03 -18.77 2.69
C PRO A 306 -8.66 -18.67 2.02
N PHE A 307 -8.55 -17.84 0.97
CA PHE A 307 -7.31 -17.67 0.21
C PHE A 307 -6.34 -16.68 0.88
N VAL A 308 -6.78 -15.84 1.79
CA VAL A 308 -5.90 -14.96 2.57
C VAL A 308 -4.90 -15.79 3.39
N PRO A 309 -5.31 -16.70 4.29
CA PRO A 309 -4.38 -17.55 5.02
C PRO A 309 -3.59 -18.51 4.12
N ASP A 310 -4.16 -18.98 2.99
CA ASP A 310 -3.42 -19.81 2.04
C ASP A 310 -2.21 -19.05 1.45
N TRP A 311 -2.40 -17.80 1.02
CA TRP A 311 -1.30 -16.97 0.55
C TRP A 311 -0.27 -16.72 1.64
N VAL A 312 -0.69 -16.37 2.86
CA VAL A 312 0.20 -16.09 3.99
C VAL A 312 1.03 -17.32 4.38
N ALA A 313 0.40 -18.47 4.49
CA ALA A 313 1.07 -19.73 4.83
C ALA A 313 2.16 -20.13 3.81
N ASN A 314 2.01 -19.71 2.55
CA ASN A 314 2.91 -20.01 1.45
C ASN A 314 3.74 -18.79 1.00
N SER A 315 3.80 -17.73 1.82
CA SER A 315 4.56 -16.51 1.50
C SER A 315 6.07 -16.70 1.62
N HIS A 316 6.49 -17.72 2.35
CA HIS A 316 7.90 -17.93 2.72
C HIS A 316 8.55 -16.69 3.36
N GLY A 317 7.75 -15.87 4.09
CA GLY A 317 8.18 -14.65 4.76
C GLY A 317 8.43 -13.48 3.81
N ARG A 318 7.94 -13.54 2.57
CA ARG A 318 7.96 -12.42 1.61
C ARG A 318 6.67 -11.64 1.68
N THR A 319 6.70 -10.43 1.16
CA THR A 319 5.61 -9.47 1.28
C THR A 319 4.43 -9.84 0.38
N LEU A 320 3.24 -9.77 0.94
CA LEU A 320 1.98 -9.95 0.23
C LEU A 320 1.09 -8.72 0.40
N ALA A 321 0.39 -8.34 -0.66
CA ALA A 321 -0.66 -7.33 -0.61
C ALA A 321 -1.88 -7.83 -1.38
N SER A 322 -3.05 -7.85 -0.73
CA SER A 322 -4.30 -8.27 -1.37
C SER A 322 -4.71 -7.28 -2.44
N GLY A 323 -4.84 -7.72 -3.68
CA GLY A 323 -5.44 -6.94 -4.76
C GLY A 323 -6.94 -6.85 -4.58
N LEU A 324 -7.45 -5.64 -4.39
CA LEU A 324 -8.86 -5.36 -4.10
C LEU A 324 -9.61 -4.93 -5.36
N GLY A 325 -10.78 -5.53 -5.60
CA GLY A 325 -11.66 -5.17 -6.71
C GLY A 325 -12.43 -3.87 -6.46
N THR A 326 -11.74 -2.77 -6.25
CA THR A 326 -12.34 -1.47 -5.90
C THR A 326 -13.30 -0.96 -6.98
N TRP A 327 -13.08 -1.32 -8.26
CA TRP A 327 -13.99 -0.95 -9.35
C TRP A 327 -15.39 -1.52 -9.19
N PHE A 328 -15.59 -2.63 -8.48
CA PHE A 328 -16.91 -3.19 -8.22
C PHE A 328 -17.79 -2.33 -7.31
N LEU A 329 -17.23 -1.29 -6.70
CA LEU A 329 -18.01 -0.26 -6.00
C LEU A 329 -18.83 0.61 -6.99
N ASP A 330 -18.37 0.76 -8.24
CA ASP A 330 -19.17 1.43 -9.29
C ASP A 330 -20.36 0.55 -9.65
N PRO A 331 -21.61 1.05 -9.59
CA PRO A 331 -22.81 0.27 -9.93
C PRO A 331 -22.83 -0.29 -11.36
N ARG A 332 -22.06 0.31 -12.28
CA ARG A 332 -21.95 -0.15 -13.68
C ARG A 332 -21.02 -1.34 -13.83
N GLU A 333 -20.07 -1.54 -12.89
CA GLU A 333 -19.08 -2.62 -12.91
C GLU A 333 -19.47 -3.74 -11.95
N GLY A 334 -20.12 -3.42 -10.84
CA GLY A 334 -20.52 -4.35 -9.81
C GLY A 334 -21.50 -3.76 -8.82
N ARG A 335 -21.94 -4.59 -7.86
CA ARG A 335 -22.85 -4.16 -6.79
C ARG A 335 -22.22 -4.36 -5.41
N TRP A 336 -20.89 -4.19 -5.30
CA TRP A 336 -20.23 -4.32 -4.03
C TRP A 336 -20.51 -3.10 -3.16
N THR A 337 -20.57 -3.33 -1.86
CA THR A 337 -20.71 -2.28 -0.85
C THR A 337 -19.34 -1.85 -0.34
N LEU A 338 -19.26 -0.72 0.35
CA LEU A 338 -18.05 -0.34 1.08
C LEU A 338 -17.66 -1.42 2.10
N ALA A 339 -18.63 -2.03 2.78
CA ALA A 339 -18.40 -3.10 3.74
C ALA A 339 -17.72 -4.34 3.13
N ASP A 340 -17.97 -4.64 1.85
CA ASP A 340 -17.28 -5.75 1.17
C ASP A 340 -15.76 -5.49 1.10
N ILE A 341 -15.35 -4.28 0.71
CA ILE A 341 -13.94 -3.91 0.57
C ILE A 341 -13.28 -3.66 1.93
N SER A 342 -13.93 -2.91 2.84
CA SER A 342 -13.36 -2.59 4.14
C SER A 342 -13.06 -3.86 4.96
N ARG A 343 -13.98 -4.84 4.94
CA ARG A 343 -13.76 -6.12 5.59
C ARG A 343 -12.60 -6.91 4.98
N GLN A 344 -12.41 -6.84 3.67
CA GLN A 344 -11.27 -7.45 3.00
C GLN A 344 -9.95 -6.81 3.47
N MET A 345 -9.90 -5.48 3.57
CA MET A 345 -8.75 -4.74 4.08
C MET A 345 -8.44 -5.08 5.54
N GLU A 346 -9.45 -5.12 6.40
CA GLU A 346 -9.31 -5.48 7.82
C GLU A 346 -8.73 -6.91 7.98
N VAL A 347 -9.29 -7.89 7.27
CA VAL A 347 -8.82 -9.28 7.32
C VAL A 347 -7.43 -9.43 6.75
N SER A 348 -7.10 -8.74 5.65
CA SER A 348 -5.76 -8.77 5.07
C SER A 348 -4.72 -8.20 6.04
N ARG A 349 -4.98 -7.03 6.63
CA ARG A 349 -4.09 -6.42 7.64
C ARG A 349 -3.92 -7.33 8.86
N TRP A 350 -5.00 -7.88 9.37
CA TRP A 350 -4.95 -8.83 10.49
C TRP A 350 -4.09 -10.06 10.17
N ALA A 351 -4.13 -10.54 8.94
CA ALA A 351 -3.31 -11.66 8.48
C ALA A 351 -1.84 -11.28 8.14
N GLY A 352 -1.46 -10.02 8.31
CA GLY A 352 -0.11 -9.51 7.99
C GLY A 352 0.11 -9.23 6.50
N MET A 353 -0.96 -9.12 5.71
CA MET A 353 -0.90 -8.68 4.32
C MET A 353 -1.19 -7.18 4.22
N GLY A 354 -0.54 -6.52 3.26
CA GLY A 354 -0.98 -5.21 2.79
C GLY A 354 -2.18 -5.30 1.85
N HIS A 355 -2.51 -4.19 1.22
CA HIS A 355 -3.58 -4.11 0.22
C HIS A 355 -3.19 -3.24 -0.97
N ALA A 356 -3.88 -3.47 -2.10
CA ALA A 356 -3.67 -2.73 -3.33
C ALA A 356 -5.01 -2.51 -4.05
N HIS A 357 -5.38 -1.26 -4.31
CA HIS A 357 -6.63 -0.93 -4.98
C HIS A 357 -6.54 -1.05 -6.50
N PHE A 358 -7.36 -1.85 -7.10
CA PHE A 358 -7.58 -1.84 -8.53
C PHE A 358 -8.91 -1.15 -8.82
N ARG A 359 -8.86 0.09 -9.29
CA ARG A 359 -7.73 0.91 -9.69
C ARG A 359 -7.90 2.38 -9.23
N SER A 360 -6.92 3.23 -9.52
CA SER A 360 -6.81 4.63 -9.09
C SER A 360 -8.12 5.42 -9.17
N LYS A 361 -8.78 5.44 -10.32
CA LYS A 361 -10.02 6.19 -10.53
C LYS A 361 -11.05 5.96 -9.43
N PHE A 362 -11.36 4.70 -9.13
CA PHE A 362 -12.44 4.35 -8.20
C PHE A 362 -12.09 4.71 -6.75
N LEU A 363 -10.80 4.69 -6.40
CA LEU A 363 -10.32 5.15 -5.11
C LEU A 363 -10.43 6.67 -4.99
N ILE A 364 -9.79 7.44 -5.90
CA ILE A 364 -9.70 8.89 -5.79
C ILE A 364 -11.04 9.60 -6.03
N GLU A 365 -11.95 9.02 -6.82
CA GLU A 365 -13.31 9.52 -7.01
C GLU A 365 -14.22 9.17 -5.81
N ASN A 366 -13.68 8.52 -4.79
CA ASN A 366 -14.36 8.18 -3.54
C ASN A 366 -15.64 7.35 -3.72
N HIS A 367 -15.62 6.37 -4.63
CA HIS A 367 -16.79 5.53 -4.87
C HIS A 367 -17.29 4.89 -3.57
N LYS A 368 -18.56 5.15 -3.23
CA LYS A 368 -19.19 4.71 -1.96
C LYS A 368 -18.41 5.03 -0.68
N GLY A 369 -17.56 6.07 -0.69
CA GLY A 369 -16.79 6.48 0.49
C GLY A 369 -15.49 5.70 0.72
N ILE A 370 -14.97 4.98 -0.29
CA ILE A 370 -13.75 4.18 -0.14
C ILE A 370 -12.50 5.03 0.15
N TYR A 371 -12.39 6.22 -0.44
CA TYR A 371 -11.26 7.09 -0.18
C TYR A 371 -11.29 7.65 1.26
N ASP A 372 -12.46 8.07 1.73
CA ASP A 372 -12.63 8.50 3.11
C ASP A 372 -12.36 7.35 4.09
N PHE A 373 -12.75 6.12 3.73
CA PHE A 373 -12.41 4.94 4.52
C PHE A 373 -10.89 4.70 4.53
N GLU A 374 -10.22 4.74 3.38
CA GLU A 374 -8.77 4.55 3.26
C GLU A 374 -7.99 5.53 4.15
N GLN A 375 -8.34 6.83 4.13
CA GLN A 375 -7.72 7.83 4.98
C GLN A 375 -7.87 7.52 6.48
N ARG A 376 -8.99 6.94 6.87
CA ARG A 376 -9.25 6.55 8.27
C ARG A 376 -8.59 5.24 8.65
N PHE A 377 -8.59 4.27 7.73
CA PHE A 377 -7.97 2.96 7.92
C PHE A 377 -6.44 3.08 8.03
N ASN A 378 -5.83 3.98 7.26
CA ASN A 378 -4.41 4.28 7.30
C ASN A 378 -4.13 5.54 8.13
N LEU A 379 -4.44 5.49 9.43
CA LEU A 379 -4.36 6.65 10.33
C LEU A 379 -2.97 7.31 10.36
N PHE A 380 -1.91 6.50 10.31
CA PHE A 380 -0.51 6.94 10.30
C PHE A 380 0.20 6.41 9.05
N PRO A 381 1.29 7.05 8.62
CA PRO A 381 2.15 6.49 7.59
C PRO A 381 2.65 5.10 7.99
N ALA A 382 2.99 4.28 7.01
CA ALA A 382 3.66 2.99 7.23
C ALA A 382 4.82 2.85 6.25
N LEU A 383 5.88 2.20 6.71
CA LEU A 383 7.00 1.83 5.86
C LEU A 383 6.61 0.62 5.00
N VAL A 384 7.12 0.57 3.77
CA VAL A 384 7.07 -0.68 3.00
C VAL A 384 7.94 -1.73 3.70
N PRO A 385 7.51 -2.99 3.81
CA PRO A 385 8.33 -4.04 4.40
C PRO A 385 9.67 -4.19 3.70
N ALA A 386 10.73 -4.39 4.50
CA ALA A 386 12.06 -4.63 3.97
C ALA A 386 12.14 -5.93 3.15
N MET A 387 13.02 -5.96 2.16
CA MET A 387 13.28 -7.15 1.36
C MET A 387 13.89 -8.24 2.23
N LYS A 388 13.28 -9.41 2.22
CA LYS A 388 13.70 -10.53 3.06
C LYS A 388 15.14 -10.95 2.79
N GLY A 389 15.96 -10.95 3.84
CA GLY A 389 17.34 -11.42 3.79
C GLY A 389 18.32 -10.53 3.02
N LYS A 390 17.89 -9.30 2.67
CA LYS A 390 18.75 -8.32 1.99
C LYS A 390 18.97 -7.09 2.88
N ARG A 391 20.18 -6.60 2.93
CA ARG A 391 20.57 -5.42 3.69
C ARG A 391 21.84 -4.80 3.11
N ASP A 392 21.99 -3.50 3.22
CA ASP A 392 23.28 -2.83 3.00
C ASP A 392 24.08 -2.90 4.31
N ASP A 393 25.20 -3.61 4.31
CA ASP A 393 26.08 -3.76 5.49
C ASP A 393 26.68 -2.42 5.95
N ARG A 394 26.66 -1.39 5.11
CA ARG A 394 27.15 -0.03 5.41
C ARG A 394 26.09 0.85 6.06
N LEU A 395 24.86 0.35 6.25
CA LEU A 395 23.80 1.12 6.86
C LEU A 395 24.15 1.48 8.30
N ALA A 396 24.53 2.74 8.52
CA ALA A 396 24.85 3.31 9.82
C ALA A 396 23.74 4.27 10.29
N PRO A 397 23.55 4.44 11.61
CA PRO A 397 22.70 5.47 12.15
C PRO A 397 23.12 6.87 11.65
N PRO A 398 22.19 7.83 11.52
CA PRO A 398 22.54 9.22 11.29
C PRO A 398 23.31 9.77 12.50
N THR A 399 23.99 10.90 12.32
CA THR A 399 24.76 11.61 13.34
C THR A 399 24.38 13.08 13.36
N ASP A 400 24.77 13.81 14.42
CA ASP A 400 24.66 15.26 14.52
C ASP A 400 23.23 15.79 14.29
N LEU A 401 22.26 15.24 15.03
CA LEU A 401 20.87 15.72 15.00
C LEU A 401 20.78 17.06 15.73
N ARG A 402 20.39 18.11 15.00
CA ARG A 402 20.23 19.47 15.50
C ARG A 402 18.81 19.98 15.29
N LEU A 403 18.32 20.68 16.30
CA LEU A 403 17.11 21.51 16.23
C LEU A 403 17.53 22.95 16.39
N ASP A 404 17.52 23.72 15.32
CA ASP A 404 17.94 25.12 15.35
C ASP A 404 16.99 25.98 14.51
N SER A 405 16.56 27.11 15.10
CA SER A 405 15.86 28.22 14.41
C SER A 405 14.78 27.81 13.40
N GLY A 406 14.04 26.74 13.69
CA GLY A 406 13.00 26.27 12.80
C GLY A 406 13.46 25.23 11.75
N LEU A 407 14.65 24.66 11.94
CA LEU A 407 15.19 23.60 11.09
C LEU A 407 15.61 22.40 11.94
N ILE A 408 15.25 21.20 11.46
CA ILE A 408 15.81 19.94 11.96
C ILE A 408 16.78 19.47 10.91
N SER A 409 18.01 19.15 11.32
CA SER A 409 19.07 18.67 10.42
C SER A 409 19.88 17.55 11.06
N TRP A 410 20.45 16.70 10.24
CA TRP A 410 21.32 15.58 10.63
C TRP A 410 22.36 15.30 9.55
N GLN A 411 23.34 14.45 9.87
CA GLN A 411 24.35 13.96 8.94
C GLN A 411 24.17 12.45 8.71
N GLY A 412 24.63 11.96 7.56
CA GLY A 412 24.61 10.54 7.20
C GLY A 412 24.67 10.34 5.69
N ASP A 413 24.93 9.10 5.25
CA ASP A 413 25.13 8.74 3.83
C ASP A 413 24.08 7.75 3.32
N ALA A 414 23.02 7.52 4.10
CA ALA A 414 21.91 6.68 3.67
C ALA A 414 21.10 7.35 2.55
N PRO A 415 20.52 6.56 1.64
CA PRO A 415 19.65 7.08 0.58
C PRO A 415 18.36 7.71 1.11
N TYR A 416 17.88 7.24 2.26
CA TYR A 416 16.64 7.70 2.86
C TYR A 416 16.75 7.78 4.38
N TYR A 417 15.83 8.57 4.97
CA TYR A 417 15.67 8.71 6.42
C TYR A 417 14.18 8.64 6.78
N ASN A 418 13.89 8.09 7.96
CA ASN A 418 12.55 8.15 8.54
C ASN A 418 12.60 9.07 9.76
N ILE A 419 11.61 9.94 9.87
CA ILE A 419 11.53 10.94 10.94
C ILE A 419 10.37 10.57 11.85
N TYR A 420 10.68 10.44 13.12
CA TYR A 420 9.75 10.11 14.18
C TYR A 420 9.65 11.28 15.16
N VAL A 421 8.45 11.50 15.69
CA VAL A 421 8.19 12.53 16.69
C VAL A 421 7.32 11.95 17.79
N SER A 422 7.57 12.37 19.03
CA SER A 422 6.82 11.91 20.21
C SER A 422 6.75 13.03 21.25
N ASP A 423 5.76 12.95 22.12
CA ASP A 423 5.68 13.75 23.35
C ASP A 423 6.45 13.07 24.50
N HIS A 424 7.05 11.91 24.26
CA HIS A 424 7.84 11.13 25.21
C HIS A 424 9.24 10.85 24.70
N TRP A 425 10.19 10.81 25.63
CA TRP A 425 11.56 10.38 25.39
C TRP A 425 11.90 9.15 26.23
N PRO A 426 12.59 8.15 25.67
CA PRO A 426 13.02 8.04 24.26
C PRO A 426 11.83 7.86 23.30
N VAL A 427 12.00 8.37 22.07
CA VAL A 427 11.00 8.19 21.01
C VAL A 427 10.94 6.71 20.63
N ASP A 428 9.79 6.10 20.80
CA ASP A 428 9.55 4.73 20.35
C ASP A 428 9.34 4.72 18.83
N THR A 429 10.36 4.26 18.10
CA THR A 429 10.31 4.15 16.63
C THR A 429 9.52 2.95 16.14
N ASP A 430 9.11 2.02 17.02
CA ASP A 430 8.25 0.90 16.65
C ASP A 430 6.77 1.25 16.73
N ASN A 431 6.44 2.32 17.44
CA ASN A 431 5.08 2.86 17.44
C ASN A 431 4.78 3.60 16.12
N PRO A 432 3.86 3.09 15.27
CA PRO A 432 3.54 3.72 13.98
C PRO A 432 2.98 5.14 14.12
N ALA A 433 2.41 5.49 15.29
CA ALA A 433 1.90 6.83 15.54
C ALA A 433 3.00 7.88 15.60
N ASN A 434 4.22 7.48 15.92
CA ASN A 434 5.37 8.38 16.00
C ASN A 434 5.99 8.68 14.62
N LEU A 435 5.71 7.85 13.59
CA LEU A 435 6.24 8.08 12.25
C LEU A 435 5.62 9.33 11.64
N LEU A 436 6.44 10.36 11.43
CA LEU A 436 6.03 11.61 10.80
C LEU A 436 6.23 11.57 9.30
N LEU A 437 7.44 11.21 8.86
CA LEU A 437 7.82 11.08 7.46
C LEU A 437 8.56 9.77 7.22
N ALA A 438 8.14 9.07 6.19
CA ALA A 438 8.78 7.86 5.70
C ALA A 438 9.63 8.16 4.48
N ARG A 439 10.79 7.51 4.35
CA ARG A 439 11.58 7.48 3.13
C ARG A 439 11.97 8.86 2.59
N PHE A 440 12.34 9.75 3.49
CA PHE A 440 12.72 11.13 3.17
C PHE A 440 14.16 11.19 2.64
N ALA A 441 14.36 11.78 1.46
CA ALA A 441 15.66 11.75 0.76
C ALA A 441 16.61 12.91 1.12
N HIS A 442 16.19 13.83 2.02
CA HIS A 442 17.00 14.98 2.41
C HIS A 442 17.50 14.83 3.85
N LYS A 443 18.53 15.60 4.21
CA LYS A 443 19.16 15.62 5.53
C LYS A 443 18.71 16.79 6.41
N GLN A 444 17.67 17.49 5.99
CA GLN A 444 17.07 18.60 6.75
C GLN A 444 15.61 18.79 6.40
N ILE A 445 14.84 19.26 7.37
CA ILE A 445 13.44 19.59 7.21
C ILE A 445 13.10 20.85 7.99
N ALA A 446 12.35 21.78 7.37
CA ALA A 446 11.82 22.93 8.07
C ALA A 446 10.77 22.48 9.09
N THR A 447 10.87 23.00 10.30
CA THR A 447 9.94 22.66 11.40
C THR A 447 8.51 23.08 11.10
N ALA A 448 8.31 24.11 10.26
CA ALA A 448 6.98 24.49 9.75
C ALA A 448 6.30 23.34 8.96
N LEU A 449 7.08 22.45 8.35
CA LEU A 449 6.59 21.24 7.67
C LEU A 449 6.33 20.08 8.66
N ALA A 450 6.78 20.23 9.90
CA ALA A 450 6.58 19.25 10.97
C ALA A 450 5.81 19.87 12.16
N PRO A 451 4.56 20.32 11.97
CA PRO A 451 3.83 21.07 12.99
C PRO A 451 3.57 20.30 14.29
N ARG A 452 3.71 18.97 14.27
CA ARG A 452 3.65 18.15 15.50
C ARG A 452 4.75 18.50 16.48
N LEU A 453 5.95 18.88 16.01
CA LEU A 453 7.10 19.22 16.85
C LEU A 453 6.88 20.46 17.72
N PHE A 454 5.96 21.36 17.35
CA PHE A 454 5.75 22.64 18.05
C PHE A 454 4.49 22.69 18.91
N ARG A 455 3.64 21.67 18.88
CA ARG A 455 2.37 21.65 19.61
C ARG A 455 2.27 20.53 20.65
N GLY A 456 3.39 20.13 21.25
CA GLY A 456 3.42 19.14 22.33
C GLY A 456 4.12 17.81 22.00
N TRP A 457 4.90 17.77 20.91
CA TRP A 457 5.73 16.62 20.54
C TRP A 457 7.20 17.09 20.41
N PRO A 458 7.89 17.33 21.54
CA PRO A 458 9.20 17.98 21.55
C PRO A 458 10.34 17.05 21.15
N PHE A 459 10.12 15.73 21.12
CA PHE A 459 11.18 14.76 20.90
C PHE A 459 11.19 14.27 19.47
N VAL A 460 12.39 14.17 18.91
CA VAL A 460 12.63 13.74 17.52
C VAL A 460 13.60 12.59 17.53
N ALA A 461 13.30 11.58 16.70
CA ALA A 461 14.25 10.55 16.33
C ALA A 461 14.34 10.45 14.81
N VAL A 462 15.52 10.15 14.30
CA VAL A 462 15.78 9.93 12.89
C VAL A 462 16.48 8.59 12.73
N THR A 463 15.95 7.74 11.85
CA THR A 463 16.62 6.52 11.41
C THR A 463 17.11 6.69 9.98
N ALA A 464 18.26 6.11 9.66
CA ALA A 464 18.69 5.91 8.28
C ALA A 464 17.97 4.69 7.70
N MET A 465 17.66 4.71 6.40
CA MET A 465 17.04 3.58 5.72
C MET A 465 17.79 3.26 4.43
N ASP A 466 18.14 1.99 4.23
CA ASP A 466 18.76 1.51 3.01
C ASP A 466 17.73 1.34 1.86
N ARG A 467 18.22 1.04 0.66
CA ARG A 467 17.36 0.79 -0.51
C ARG A 467 16.56 -0.52 -0.42
N TYR A 468 16.93 -1.42 0.48
CA TYR A 468 16.19 -2.66 0.74
C TYR A 468 15.03 -2.47 1.74
N GLY A 469 14.95 -1.28 2.37
CA GLY A 469 13.91 -0.94 3.34
C GLY A 469 14.27 -1.25 4.80
N ASN A 470 15.54 -1.61 5.09
CA ASN A 470 15.98 -1.78 6.48
C ASN A 470 16.26 -0.43 7.13
N GLU A 471 16.00 -0.34 8.42
CA GLU A 471 16.30 0.84 9.24
C GLU A 471 17.54 0.60 10.11
N SER A 472 18.27 1.67 10.35
CA SER A 472 19.32 1.75 11.38
C SER A 472 18.72 1.88 12.78
N GLN A 473 19.57 1.80 13.79
CA GLN A 473 19.24 2.32 15.12
C GLN A 473 18.89 3.81 15.01
N PRO A 474 17.94 4.32 15.83
CA PRO A 474 17.56 5.72 15.80
C PRO A 474 18.63 6.62 16.42
N LEU A 475 18.90 7.74 15.79
CA LEU A 475 19.51 8.90 16.44
C LEU A 475 18.40 9.73 17.05
N GLN A 476 18.48 10.02 18.33
CA GLN A 476 17.48 10.78 19.05
C GLN A 476 18.05 12.12 19.53
N TYR A 477 17.27 13.17 19.39
CA TYR A 477 17.60 14.45 20.00
C TYR A 477 17.40 14.33 21.51
N GLN A 478 18.49 14.45 22.25
CA GLN A 478 18.44 14.51 23.70
C GLN A 478 18.38 15.98 24.09
N PRO A 479 17.25 16.45 24.64
CA PRO A 479 17.20 17.83 25.10
C PRO A 479 18.26 18.06 26.20
N PRO A 480 18.88 19.25 26.28
CA PRO A 480 19.83 19.55 27.34
C PRO A 480 19.15 19.38 28.69
N VAL A 481 19.83 18.66 29.56
CA VAL A 481 19.50 18.21 30.90
C VAL A 481 18.23 18.80 31.54
N ALA A 482 17.34 17.87 31.93
CA ALA A 482 16.30 18.04 32.96
C ALA A 482 15.16 19.03 32.65
N THR A 483 14.47 18.80 31.58
CA THR A 483 13.03 18.84 31.70
C THR A 483 12.52 17.44 31.44
N THR A 484 12.30 16.66 32.50
CA THR A 484 11.25 15.66 32.49
C THR A 484 10.02 16.42 32.00
N TYR A 485 9.76 16.29 30.69
CA TYR A 485 8.51 16.78 30.13
C TYR A 485 7.43 15.97 30.83
N GLN A 486 6.93 16.50 31.91
CA GLN A 486 5.64 16.07 32.43
C GLN A 486 4.63 16.67 31.47
N PRO A 487 3.87 15.84 30.72
CA PRO A 487 2.78 16.37 29.92
C PRO A 487 1.92 17.23 30.83
N GLN A 488 1.99 18.54 30.65
CA GLN A 488 1.07 19.41 31.35
C GLN A 488 -0.30 19.10 30.76
N LEU A 489 -1.12 18.43 31.54
CA LEU A 489 -2.55 18.35 31.28
C LEU A 489 -3.00 19.77 30.95
N PRO A 490 -3.61 20.02 29.78
CA PRO A 490 -4.17 21.32 29.51
C PRO A 490 -5.06 21.64 30.71
N LYS A 491 -4.79 22.72 31.40
CA LYS A 491 -5.46 23.07 32.66
C LYS A 491 -7.00 23.16 32.56
N ASN A 492 -7.56 23.01 31.35
CA ASN A 492 -8.93 23.44 31.08
C ASN A 492 -9.81 22.48 30.26
N LEU A 493 -9.42 21.21 30.05
CA LEU A 493 -10.29 20.29 29.29
C LEU A 493 -10.25 18.89 29.89
N TYR A 494 -10.93 18.74 31.02
CA TYR A 494 -11.38 17.46 31.55
C TYR A 494 -12.68 17.10 30.83
N LEU A 495 -12.66 16.03 30.05
CA LEU A 495 -13.83 15.57 29.34
C LEU A 495 -14.66 14.66 30.23
N ALA A 496 -15.93 14.94 30.32
CA ALA A 496 -16.86 14.15 31.09
C ALA A 496 -17.08 12.77 30.46
N ASN A 497 -17.06 11.72 31.27
CA ASN A 497 -17.38 10.36 30.85
C ASN A 497 -18.17 9.64 31.95
N ASP A 498 -18.88 8.61 31.57
CA ASP A 498 -19.65 7.73 32.46
C ASP A 498 -18.99 6.34 32.66
N GLY A 499 -17.70 6.21 32.29
CA GLY A 499 -16.96 4.95 32.31
C GLY A 499 -17.26 4.02 31.14
N GLN A 500 -18.28 4.33 30.33
CA GLN A 500 -18.68 3.59 29.14
C GLN A 500 -18.51 4.47 27.88
N GLN A 501 -18.89 5.74 27.98
CA GLN A 501 -18.83 6.69 26.88
C GLN A 501 -18.16 8.00 27.29
N LEU A 502 -17.37 8.56 26.38
CA LEU A 502 -16.72 9.84 26.52
C LEU A 502 -17.43 10.86 25.63
N ASP A 503 -17.83 11.99 26.23
CA ASP A 503 -18.42 13.12 25.52
C ASP A 503 -17.34 14.07 25.01
N LEU A 504 -17.29 14.26 23.69
CA LEU A 504 -16.32 15.12 23.01
C LEU A 504 -16.88 16.50 22.66
N SER A 505 -18.11 16.81 23.01
CA SER A 505 -18.82 18.01 22.55
C SER A 505 -18.08 19.30 22.90
N GLU A 506 -17.52 19.40 24.11
CA GLU A 506 -16.77 20.59 24.54
C GLU A 506 -15.41 20.70 23.86
N ALA A 507 -14.72 19.59 23.72
CA ALA A 507 -13.39 19.54 23.09
C ALA A 507 -13.42 19.96 21.61
N LEU A 508 -14.55 19.79 20.95
CA LEU A 508 -14.70 20.04 19.52
C LEU A 508 -15.24 21.45 19.20
N ARG A 509 -15.73 22.18 20.18
CA ARG A 509 -16.25 23.57 19.98
C ARG A 509 -15.28 24.50 19.24
N PRO A 510 -13.97 24.50 19.55
CA PRO A 510 -13.01 25.34 18.83
C PRO A 510 -12.61 24.82 17.45
N LEU A 511 -13.05 23.62 17.07
CA LEU A 511 -12.75 22.99 15.80
C LEU A 511 -14.00 23.00 14.93
N LEU A 512 -13.84 23.32 13.63
CA LEU A 512 -14.95 23.18 12.71
C LEU A 512 -15.31 21.67 12.58
N PRO A 513 -16.56 21.28 12.92
CA PRO A 513 -16.91 19.86 12.97
C PRO A 513 -16.70 19.11 11.66
N MET A 514 -16.88 19.78 10.52
CA MET A 514 -16.70 19.19 9.19
C MET A 514 -15.24 18.84 8.86
N ASP A 515 -14.29 19.43 9.59
CA ASP A 515 -12.87 19.19 9.38
C ASP A 515 -12.36 17.95 10.15
N ILE A 516 -13.19 17.36 11.02
CA ILE A 516 -12.81 16.19 11.83
C ILE A 516 -13.37 14.92 11.20
N ASP A 517 -12.53 13.96 10.95
CA ASP A 517 -12.91 12.67 10.40
C ASP A 517 -12.68 11.49 11.36
N ARG A 518 -11.86 11.66 12.38
CA ARG A 518 -11.56 10.61 13.37
C ARG A 518 -11.04 11.16 14.69
N TYR A 519 -11.14 10.32 15.71
CA TYR A 519 -10.60 10.55 17.06
C TYR A 519 -9.64 9.42 17.39
N ALA A 520 -8.68 9.69 18.27
CA ALA A 520 -7.79 8.69 18.82
C ALA A 520 -7.63 8.89 20.32
N VAL A 521 -7.64 7.80 21.07
CA VAL A 521 -7.35 7.79 22.50
C VAL A 521 -5.95 7.24 22.72
N ALA A 522 -5.15 7.93 23.53
CA ALA A 522 -3.80 7.52 23.85
C ALA A 522 -3.58 7.52 25.37
N THR A 523 -2.61 6.72 25.84
CA THR A 523 -2.13 6.81 27.22
C THR A 523 -1.42 8.14 27.44
N LEU A 524 -1.13 8.48 28.71
CA LEU A 524 -0.30 9.65 29.04
C LEU A 524 1.11 9.56 28.44
N GLN A 525 1.58 8.33 28.15
CA GLN A 525 2.85 8.06 27.50
C GLN A 525 2.81 8.24 25.98
N GLY A 526 1.68 8.69 25.42
CA GLY A 526 1.51 8.89 23.98
C GLY A 526 1.28 7.60 23.19
N VAL A 527 1.08 6.46 23.86
CA VAL A 527 0.74 5.20 23.18
C VAL A 527 -0.73 5.27 22.79
N PHE A 528 -1.00 5.28 21.50
CA PHE A 528 -2.35 5.24 20.98
C PHE A 528 -2.98 3.87 21.23
N LEU A 529 -4.15 3.86 21.84
CA LEU A 529 -4.88 2.62 22.19
C LEU A 529 -6.01 2.34 21.22
N ARG A 530 -6.72 3.38 20.76
CA ARG A 530 -7.89 3.25 19.90
C ARG A 530 -8.09 4.44 18.99
N SER A 531 -8.65 4.17 17.81
CA SER A 531 -9.15 5.19 16.91
C SER A 531 -10.63 4.98 16.64
N TYR A 532 -11.37 6.08 16.59
CA TYR A 532 -12.81 6.11 16.36
C TYR A 532 -13.10 6.97 15.14
N LEU A 533 -13.83 6.41 14.18
CA LEU A 533 -14.27 7.16 13.01
C LEU A 533 -15.42 8.09 13.39
N ARG A 534 -15.37 9.33 12.90
CA ARG A 534 -16.53 10.20 12.98
C ARG A 534 -17.55 9.74 11.93
N PRO A 535 -18.83 9.55 12.29
CA PRO A 535 -19.86 9.22 11.31
C PRO A 535 -19.92 10.31 10.23
N LEU A 536 -20.00 9.89 8.96
CA LEU A 536 -20.02 10.79 7.80
C LEU A 536 -21.19 11.79 7.83
N GLN A 537 -22.28 11.44 8.51
CA GLN A 537 -23.50 12.26 8.64
C GLN A 537 -23.51 13.15 9.88
N ALA A 538 -22.46 13.14 10.72
CA ALA A 538 -22.41 13.97 11.91
C ALA A 538 -22.17 15.44 11.54
N THR A 539 -23.20 16.24 11.63
CA THR A 539 -23.17 17.68 11.29
C THR A 539 -22.87 18.60 12.48
N GLY A 540 -22.97 18.08 13.72
CA GLY A 540 -22.77 18.83 14.94
C GLY A 540 -21.50 18.51 15.72
N PRO A 541 -21.13 19.29 16.74
CA PRO A 541 -19.99 19.03 17.61
C PRO A 541 -20.28 17.90 18.62
N ALA A 542 -21.55 17.57 18.86
CA ALA A 542 -21.94 16.54 19.83
C ALA A 542 -21.50 15.17 19.33
N GLN A 543 -20.53 14.58 20.02
CA GLN A 543 -20.06 13.24 19.70
C GLN A 543 -19.60 12.51 20.96
N ARG A 544 -20.06 11.26 21.05
CA ARG A 544 -19.64 10.31 22.08
C ARG A 544 -18.88 9.17 21.46
N ILE A 545 -17.84 8.71 22.15
CA ILE A 545 -17.06 7.54 21.77
C ILE A 545 -17.10 6.49 22.86
N ASP A 546 -17.15 5.23 22.47
CA ASP A 546 -17.16 4.09 23.38
C ASP A 546 -15.76 3.86 23.98
N ILE A 547 -15.66 3.99 25.30
CA ILE A 547 -14.44 3.78 26.09
C ILE A 547 -14.56 2.57 27.05
N SER A 548 -15.62 1.77 26.92
CA SER A 548 -15.95 0.68 27.85
C SER A 548 -14.84 -0.36 28.01
N SER A 549 -14.03 -0.55 26.98
CA SER A 549 -12.94 -1.53 26.94
C SER A 549 -11.59 -0.99 27.42
N LEU A 550 -11.47 0.31 27.73
CA LEU A 550 -10.26 0.87 28.31
C LEU A 550 -10.18 0.53 29.80
N ALA A 551 -8.99 0.32 30.33
CA ALA A 551 -8.76 0.13 31.76
C ALA A 551 -9.00 1.44 32.55
N ASN A 552 -9.07 1.36 33.90
CA ASN A 552 -9.02 2.57 34.72
C ASN A 552 -7.68 3.27 34.50
N GLY A 553 -7.71 4.60 34.38
CA GLY A 553 -6.53 5.41 34.12
C GLY A 553 -6.84 6.73 33.47
N VAL A 554 -5.80 7.52 33.24
CA VAL A 554 -5.88 8.83 32.59
C VAL A 554 -5.43 8.72 31.14
N TYR A 555 -6.17 9.36 30.25
CA TYR A 555 -5.99 9.24 28.81
C TYR A 555 -6.02 10.58 28.11
N TRP A 556 -5.31 10.67 26.98
CA TRP A 556 -5.40 11.78 26.03
C TRP A 556 -6.39 11.47 24.92
N VAL A 557 -7.07 12.49 24.41
CA VAL A 557 -7.89 12.42 23.21
C VAL A 557 -7.32 13.32 22.12
N TYR A 558 -7.20 12.79 20.94
CA TYR A 558 -6.78 13.50 19.74
C TYR A 558 -7.89 13.50 18.70
N ALA A 559 -8.01 14.57 17.93
CA ALA A 559 -8.85 14.67 16.75
C ALA A 559 -7.97 14.86 15.51
N HIS A 560 -8.25 14.14 14.44
CA HIS A 560 -7.62 14.38 13.15
C HIS A 560 -8.40 15.45 12.39
N ASN A 561 -7.73 16.55 12.09
CA ASN A 561 -8.31 17.61 11.28
C ASN A 561 -8.05 17.33 9.81
N LYS A 562 -9.10 17.03 9.05
CA LYS A 562 -9.05 16.67 7.64
C LYS A 562 -8.46 17.78 6.76
N ARG A 563 -8.75 19.04 7.06
CA ARG A 563 -8.27 20.20 6.30
C ARG A 563 -6.78 20.44 6.51
N THR A 564 -6.34 20.39 7.77
CA THR A 564 -4.95 20.68 8.14
C THR A 564 -4.07 19.44 8.17
N LYS A 565 -4.67 18.24 7.99
CA LYS A 565 -3.99 16.93 8.06
C LYS A 565 -3.25 16.70 9.39
N LYS A 566 -3.72 17.25 10.48
CA LYS A 566 -3.06 17.21 11.79
C LYS A 566 -3.88 16.45 12.81
N MET A 567 -3.19 15.68 13.65
CA MET A 567 -3.73 15.22 14.93
C MET A 567 -3.61 16.37 15.94
N VAL A 568 -4.72 16.76 16.49
CA VAL A 568 -4.80 17.84 17.51
C VAL A 568 -5.26 17.20 18.80
N ARG A 569 -4.49 17.39 19.88
CA ARG A 569 -4.94 16.98 21.20
C ARG A 569 -6.11 17.86 21.61
N VAL A 570 -7.24 17.23 21.91
CA VAL A 570 -8.50 17.95 22.18
C VAL A 570 -8.91 17.90 23.64
N GLY A 571 -8.32 16.99 24.42
CA GLY A 571 -8.58 16.92 25.86
C GLY A 571 -7.95 15.70 26.52
N SER A 572 -8.29 15.53 27.79
CA SER A 572 -7.97 14.37 28.60
C SER A 572 -9.20 13.91 29.37
N PHE A 573 -9.21 12.66 29.78
CA PHE A 573 -10.24 12.11 30.65
C PHE A 573 -9.63 11.03 31.54
N GLU A 574 -10.30 10.76 32.66
CA GLU A 574 -9.97 9.69 33.58
C GLU A 574 -11.11 8.68 33.62
N ILE A 575 -10.77 7.40 33.60
CA ILE A 575 -11.70 6.31 33.88
C ILE A 575 -11.41 5.82 35.29
N ASP A 576 -12.37 6.00 36.20
CA ASP A 576 -12.38 5.36 37.52
C ASP A 576 -13.75 4.70 37.76
N ARG A 577 -13.86 3.44 37.41
CA ARG A 577 -15.11 2.67 37.54
C ARG A 577 -15.48 2.34 38.98
N GLN A 578 -14.59 2.61 39.94
CA GLN A 578 -14.91 2.37 41.36
C GLN A 578 -15.73 3.55 41.94
N GLN A 579 -15.61 4.76 41.37
CA GLN A 579 -16.39 5.91 41.80
C GLN A 579 -17.79 6.03 41.16
N VAL A 580 -18.02 5.39 40.01
CA VAL A 580 -19.30 5.46 39.29
C VAL A 580 -20.43 4.64 39.97
N GLY A 581 -20.11 3.88 41.03
CA GLY A 581 -21.07 3.06 41.76
C GLY A 581 -21.95 3.79 42.79
N PHE A 582 -21.82 5.08 42.99
CA PHE A 582 -22.53 5.85 44.04
C PHE A 582 -23.15 7.17 43.55
N VAL A 583 -23.98 7.12 42.51
CA VAL A 583 -25.03 8.14 42.35
C VAL A 583 -26.31 7.40 42.03
N ARG A 584 -27.09 7.13 43.11
CA ARG A 584 -28.49 6.75 43.01
C ARG A 584 -29.35 7.99 42.78
#